data_538832f962eb6e3e5f6b9747187c7ee3
#
_entry.id   538832f962eb6e3e5f6b9747187c7ee3
#
_cell.length_a   1.000
_cell.length_b   1.000
_cell.length_c   1.000
_cell.angle_alpha   90.00
_cell.angle_beta   90.00
_cell.angle_gamma   90.00
#
_symmetry.space_group_name_H-M   'P 1'
#
loop_
_entity.id
_entity.type
_entity.pdbx_description
1 polymer ?
#
loop_
_entity_poly.entity_id
_entity_poly.type
_entity_poly.pdbx_seq_one_letter_code
_entity_poly.pdbx_strand_id
1 'polypeptide(L)'
;MTDELALRIAGLMPRAQADLAELVAIPSVADPRQYPPEKCREAAEWVAAAFTEVGLRDVHLEETPDGSHAVIGHRPPPPGAPTVLLYCHYDVQPPLDEAAWTSPPFELTDRDGRWFGRGAADCKGNIVMHLTALRALGDDVPVGLKLVVEGSEEQGTGGLEEYVPPRAGELHADALLICDTGNAAVGVPTATTSLRGVVTVVVTVRALKGDMHSGAFGGPAPDALAALIRMLDSLRDADGGTRIDGLDCAGTWSGAGYDEARFRSDAGVLDGVRLTGSGTVADRLWARPAVTVLGIDCPPVVGSAAAVPAVARARVSLRVPPGTDARAAQDALVAHLEAAAPWGVRTEVERESAGSPFRADTGGPAYAALDRAMREVYGKPMTFLGQGGSIPLCNVLATAFPEAELILMGVEEPRCLIHAPNESVDPGEIRDMAHVEALFLRHFANTR
;
A
#
# COMPACT_ATOMS: atom_id res chain seq x y z
N MET A 1 12.87 -20.00 26.94
CA MET A 1 13.44 -19.29 25.77
C MET A 1 12.46 -18.28 25.19
N THR A 2 11.19 -18.63 24.93
CA THR A 2 10.18 -17.67 24.40
C THR A 2 9.92 -16.55 25.40
N ASP A 3 9.79 -16.84 26.69
CA ASP A 3 9.58 -15.84 27.75
C ASP A 3 10.73 -14.85 27.89
N GLU A 4 11.97 -15.29 27.70
CA GLU A 4 13.15 -14.42 27.80
C GLU A 4 13.22 -13.44 26.61
N LEU A 5 12.90 -13.88 25.39
CA LEU A 5 12.86 -13.02 24.21
C LEU A 5 11.75 -11.96 24.35
N ALA A 6 10.57 -12.36 24.81
CA ALA A 6 9.46 -11.45 25.08
C ALA A 6 9.85 -10.38 26.11
N LEU A 7 10.55 -10.76 27.18
CA LEU A 7 11.03 -9.83 28.21
C LEU A 7 12.09 -8.85 27.65
N ARG A 8 13.00 -9.32 26.80
CA ARG A 8 13.99 -8.46 26.14
C ARG A 8 13.30 -7.43 25.25
N ILE A 9 12.34 -7.86 24.42
CA ILE A 9 11.59 -6.95 23.53
C ILE A 9 10.80 -5.93 24.36
N ALA A 10 10.10 -6.36 25.40
CA ALA A 10 9.38 -5.46 26.29
C ALA A 10 10.33 -4.41 26.93
N GLY A 11 11.54 -4.82 27.31
CA GLY A 11 12.57 -3.93 27.84
C GLY A 11 13.13 -2.93 26.81
N LEU A 12 13.00 -3.23 25.49
CA LEU A 12 13.44 -2.37 24.41
C LEU A 12 12.39 -1.32 23.98
N MET A 13 11.14 -1.43 24.43
CA MET A 13 10.07 -0.50 24.00
C MET A 13 10.33 0.98 24.30
N PRO A 14 10.97 1.38 25.44
CA PRO A 14 11.36 2.78 25.63
C PRO A 14 12.36 3.26 24.56
N ARG A 15 13.29 2.39 24.11
CA ARG A 15 14.21 2.72 23.02
C ARG A 15 13.48 2.78 21.67
N ALA A 16 12.55 1.86 21.42
CA ALA A 16 11.72 1.87 20.22
C ALA A 16 10.91 3.18 20.09
N GLN A 17 10.35 3.69 21.20
CA GLN A 17 9.66 4.97 21.22
C GLN A 17 10.62 6.14 20.92
N ALA A 18 11.82 6.13 21.48
CA ALA A 18 12.82 7.18 21.24
C ALA A 18 13.27 7.17 19.75
N ASP A 19 13.58 6.00 19.21
CA ASP A 19 13.98 5.83 17.80
C ASP A 19 12.86 6.31 16.85
N LEU A 20 11.61 5.94 17.14
CA LEU A 20 10.47 6.40 16.34
C LEU A 20 10.27 7.92 16.45
N ALA A 21 10.49 8.51 17.64
CA ALA A 21 10.39 9.94 17.82
C ALA A 21 11.47 10.69 17.02
N GLU A 22 12.70 10.20 17.00
CA GLU A 22 13.77 10.74 16.16
C GLU A 22 13.43 10.66 14.67
N LEU A 23 12.95 9.51 14.19
CA LEU A 23 12.57 9.33 12.79
C LEU A 23 11.37 10.20 12.39
N VAL A 24 10.33 10.26 13.20
CA VAL A 24 9.15 11.10 12.95
C VAL A 24 9.51 12.57 12.88
N ALA A 25 10.48 13.02 13.68
CA ALA A 25 10.95 14.41 13.66
C ALA A 25 11.65 14.81 12.36
N ILE A 26 12.03 13.85 11.51
CA ILE A 26 12.59 14.11 10.18
C ILE A 26 11.45 14.07 9.16
N PRO A 27 11.03 15.21 8.59
CA PRO A 27 9.94 15.25 7.60
C PRO A 27 10.43 14.77 6.22
N SER A 28 10.68 13.48 6.09
CA SER A 28 11.21 12.82 4.89
C SER A 28 10.15 12.62 3.80
N VAL A 29 9.49 13.71 3.41
CA VAL A 29 8.55 13.73 2.29
C VAL A 29 9.35 13.79 0.99
N ALA A 30 9.22 12.75 0.14
CA ALA A 30 10.05 12.60 -1.05
C ALA A 30 9.72 13.57 -2.20
N ASP A 31 8.65 14.39 -2.10
CA ASP A 31 8.30 15.41 -3.10
C ASP A 31 9.14 16.68 -2.91
N PRO A 32 10.15 16.96 -3.78
CA PRO A 32 11.02 18.11 -3.65
C PRO A 32 10.33 19.46 -3.89
N ARG A 33 9.07 19.46 -4.36
CA ARG A 33 8.26 20.67 -4.52
C ARG A 33 7.66 21.12 -3.19
N GLN A 34 7.58 20.22 -2.22
CA GLN A 34 6.98 20.44 -0.91
C GLN A 34 8.01 20.48 0.22
N TYR A 35 9.00 19.56 0.18
CA TYR A 35 10.00 19.43 1.23
C TYR A 35 11.42 19.35 0.65
N PRO A 36 12.44 19.85 1.40
CA PRO A 36 13.83 19.77 0.98
C PRO A 36 14.29 18.30 0.87
N PRO A 37 14.91 17.85 -0.24
CA PRO A 37 15.36 16.47 -0.41
C PRO A 37 16.43 16.05 0.62
N GLU A 38 17.09 17.01 1.25
CA GLU A 38 18.04 16.77 2.35
C GLU A 38 17.37 16.06 3.54
N LYS A 39 16.04 16.20 3.71
CA LYS A 39 15.31 15.51 4.78
C LYS A 39 15.16 14.02 4.53
N CYS A 40 14.97 13.59 3.28
CA CYS A 40 15.02 12.19 2.92
C CYS A 40 16.43 11.63 3.15
N ARG A 41 17.47 12.39 2.79
CA ARG A 41 18.85 11.98 3.03
C ARG A 41 19.17 11.86 4.53
N GLU A 42 18.72 12.81 5.36
CA GLU A 42 18.85 12.77 6.83
C GLU A 42 18.22 11.50 7.41
N ALA A 43 17.01 11.15 6.95
CA ALA A 43 16.34 9.91 7.36
C ALA A 43 17.12 8.65 6.91
N ALA A 44 17.60 8.62 5.67
CA ALA A 44 18.42 7.52 5.16
C ALA A 44 19.72 7.34 5.97
N GLU A 45 20.42 8.42 6.32
CA GLU A 45 21.62 8.40 7.12
C GLU A 45 21.35 7.89 8.54
N TRP A 46 20.22 8.30 9.14
CA TRP A 46 19.78 7.80 10.45
C TRP A 46 19.51 6.27 10.38
N VAL A 47 18.77 5.82 9.36
CA VAL A 47 18.46 4.40 9.13
C VAL A 47 19.74 3.59 8.95
N ALA A 48 20.67 4.06 8.14
CA ALA A 48 21.95 3.39 7.91
C ALA A 48 22.78 3.23 9.19
N ALA A 49 22.82 4.28 10.03
CA ALA A 49 23.50 4.22 11.32
C ALA A 49 22.84 3.21 12.27
N ALA A 50 21.50 3.22 12.37
CA ALA A 50 20.76 2.33 13.24
C ALA A 50 20.89 0.84 12.85
N PHE A 51 20.87 0.51 11.56
CA PHE A 51 21.07 -0.87 11.12
C PHE A 51 22.55 -1.32 11.23
N THR A 52 23.50 -0.40 11.15
CA THR A 52 24.91 -0.68 11.47
C THR A 52 25.06 -1.02 12.96
N GLU A 53 24.41 -0.28 13.86
CA GLU A 53 24.42 -0.53 15.32
C GLU A 53 23.92 -1.95 15.66
N VAL A 54 22.91 -2.45 14.95
CA VAL A 54 22.38 -3.80 15.18
C VAL A 54 23.13 -4.92 14.45
N GLY A 55 24.29 -4.62 13.90
CA GLY A 55 25.26 -5.59 13.39
C GLY A 55 25.12 -5.97 11.93
N LEU A 56 24.42 -5.19 11.12
CA LEU A 56 24.53 -5.29 9.67
C LEU A 56 25.88 -4.71 9.20
N ARG A 57 26.39 -5.23 8.08
CA ARG A 57 27.68 -4.86 7.49
C ARG A 57 27.45 -4.13 6.17
N ASP A 58 28.45 -3.33 5.79
CA ASP A 58 28.49 -2.61 4.51
C ASP A 58 27.20 -1.81 4.28
N VAL A 59 26.64 -1.23 5.38
CA VAL A 59 25.43 -0.42 5.29
C VAL A 59 25.79 0.92 4.67
N HIS A 60 25.13 1.24 3.56
CA HIS A 60 25.41 2.46 2.79
C HIS A 60 24.15 2.92 2.05
N LEU A 61 24.20 4.16 1.56
CA LEU A 61 23.17 4.74 0.70
C LEU A 61 23.55 4.50 -0.76
N GLU A 62 22.60 3.92 -1.52
CA GLU A 62 22.68 3.72 -2.96
C GLU A 62 21.70 4.65 -3.67
N GLU A 63 22.16 5.39 -4.66
CA GLU A 63 21.28 6.21 -5.49
C GLU A 63 20.45 5.30 -6.42
N THR A 64 19.15 5.49 -6.41
CA THR A 64 18.19 4.77 -7.28
C THR A 64 17.95 5.53 -8.58
N PRO A 65 17.45 4.89 -9.65
CA PRO A 65 17.27 5.53 -10.97
C PRO A 65 16.38 6.78 -10.97
N ASP A 66 15.51 6.94 -10.00
CA ASP A 66 14.67 8.12 -9.82
C ASP A 66 15.36 9.28 -9.08
N GLY A 67 16.61 9.09 -8.66
CA GLY A 67 17.41 10.08 -7.93
C GLY A 67 17.17 10.08 -6.41
N SER A 68 16.35 9.15 -5.89
CA SER A 68 16.24 8.90 -4.45
C SER A 68 17.39 8.03 -3.95
N HIS A 69 17.37 7.63 -2.68
CA HIS A 69 18.38 6.74 -2.11
C HIS A 69 17.71 5.57 -1.41
N ALA A 70 18.21 4.35 -1.68
CA ALA A 70 17.92 3.19 -0.86
C ALA A 70 19.04 2.96 0.17
N VAL A 71 18.70 2.53 1.37
CA VAL A 71 19.68 2.05 2.36
C VAL A 71 19.85 0.56 2.16
N ILE A 72 21.06 0.15 1.79
CA ILE A 72 21.42 -1.24 1.51
C ILE A 72 22.39 -1.72 2.58
N GLY A 73 22.24 -2.97 3.01
CA GLY A 73 23.13 -3.61 3.96
C GLY A 73 22.98 -5.12 3.99
N HIS A 74 23.87 -5.82 4.69
CA HIS A 74 23.74 -7.26 4.81
C HIS A 74 24.35 -7.81 6.11
N ARG A 75 23.98 -9.05 6.46
CA ARG A 75 24.63 -9.90 7.45
C ARG A 75 24.81 -11.27 6.83
N PRO A 76 26.06 -11.82 6.73
CA PRO A 76 26.29 -13.14 6.18
C PRO A 76 25.54 -14.22 6.96
N PRO A 77 24.96 -15.24 6.28
CA PRO A 77 24.33 -16.35 6.97
C PRO A 77 25.31 -17.22 7.73
N PRO A 78 24.92 -17.81 8.85
CA PRO A 78 25.61 -18.98 9.39
C PRO A 78 25.70 -20.11 8.34
N PRO A 79 26.67 -21.02 8.43
CA PRO A 79 26.82 -22.09 7.44
C PRO A 79 25.53 -22.92 7.27
N GLY A 80 25.00 -22.96 6.04
CA GLY A 80 23.78 -23.71 5.69
C GLY A 80 22.46 -23.02 6.06
N ALA A 81 22.50 -21.86 6.71
CA ALA A 81 21.28 -21.12 7.05
C ALA A 81 20.71 -20.35 5.84
N PRO A 82 19.39 -20.16 5.77
CA PRO A 82 18.76 -19.34 4.75
C PRO A 82 19.06 -17.86 4.96
N THR A 83 18.74 -17.05 3.94
CA THR A 83 18.83 -15.59 3.97
C THR A 83 17.44 -14.98 3.88
N VAL A 84 17.18 -13.94 4.66
CA VAL A 84 15.95 -13.15 4.66
C VAL A 84 16.26 -11.73 4.21
N LEU A 85 15.49 -11.19 3.28
CA LEU A 85 15.53 -9.77 2.93
C LEU A 85 14.49 -9.03 3.76
N LEU A 86 14.91 -7.96 4.43
CA LEU A 86 14.08 -7.03 5.17
C LEU A 86 13.83 -5.80 4.30
N TYR A 87 12.56 -5.48 4.04
CA TYR A 87 12.14 -4.30 3.30
C TYR A 87 11.18 -3.45 4.12
N CYS A 88 11.39 -2.16 4.08
CA CYS A 88 10.49 -1.09 4.50
C CYS A 88 10.88 0.20 3.77
N HIS A 89 10.21 1.33 4.04
CA HIS A 89 10.60 2.63 3.49
C HIS A 89 10.70 3.71 4.58
N TYR A 90 11.49 4.76 4.30
CA TYR A 90 11.70 5.86 5.25
C TYR A 90 11.07 7.19 4.81
N ASP A 91 10.65 7.29 3.57
CA ASP A 91 9.86 8.43 3.10
C ASP A 91 8.43 8.36 3.63
N VAL A 92 7.74 9.47 3.58
CA VAL A 92 6.39 9.61 4.14
C VAL A 92 5.53 10.52 3.28
N GLN A 93 4.23 10.32 3.33
CA GLN A 93 3.26 11.26 2.76
C GLN A 93 3.34 12.64 3.44
N PRO A 94 3.04 13.74 2.72
CA PRO A 94 2.89 15.04 3.34
C PRO A 94 1.75 15.02 4.38
N PRO A 95 1.79 15.91 5.40
CA PRO A 95 0.79 15.94 6.49
C PRO A 95 -0.62 16.35 6.02
N LEU A 96 -0.79 16.82 4.78
CA LEU A 96 -2.02 17.35 4.21
C LEU A 96 -2.51 18.59 4.98
N ASP A 97 -3.75 18.60 5.46
CA ASP A 97 -4.29 19.70 6.27
C ASP A 97 -3.74 19.63 7.70
N GLU A 98 -2.72 20.44 7.99
CA GLU A 98 -2.10 20.47 9.33
C GLU A 98 -3.08 20.96 10.41
N ALA A 99 -4.11 21.74 10.07
CA ALA A 99 -5.11 22.17 11.03
C ALA A 99 -6.03 21.01 11.50
N ALA A 100 -6.07 19.91 10.77
CA ALA A 100 -6.78 18.69 11.16
C ALA A 100 -5.99 17.80 12.11
N TRP A 101 -4.70 18.07 12.35
CA TRP A 101 -3.88 17.35 13.33
C TRP A 101 -4.12 17.86 14.73
N THR A 102 -4.29 16.95 15.69
CA THR A 102 -4.45 17.26 17.12
C THR A 102 -3.11 17.55 17.81
N SER A 103 -2.01 16.99 17.27
CA SER A 103 -0.63 17.25 17.68
C SER A 103 0.22 17.49 16.43
N PRO A 104 1.38 18.15 16.50
CA PRO A 104 2.23 18.42 15.34
C PRO A 104 2.57 17.11 14.59
N PRO A 105 2.44 17.05 13.24
CA PRO A 105 2.62 15.82 12.48
C PRO A 105 4.03 15.22 12.58
N PHE A 106 5.05 16.03 12.76
CA PHE A 106 6.45 15.62 12.87
C PHE A 106 6.99 15.70 14.32
N GLU A 107 6.10 15.48 15.30
CA GLU A 107 6.43 15.35 16.72
C GLU A 107 5.69 14.15 17.29
N LEU A 108 6.41 13.05 17.57
CA LEU A 108 5.78 11.84 18.09
C LEU A 108 5.12 12.12 19.44
N THR A 109 3.82 11.97 19.51
CA THR A 109 3.03 12.27 20.69
C THR A 109 2.29 11.03 21.19
N ASP A 110 2.52 10.64 22.44
CA ASP A 110 1.69 9.60 23.08
C ASP A 110 0.36 10.19 23.53
N ARG A 111 -0.74 9.64 23.03
CA ARG A 111 -2.09 9.98 23.45
C ARG A 111 -2.88 8.71 23.69
N ASP A 112 -3.30 8.50 24.91
CA ASP A 112 -4.11 7.34 25.33
C ASP A 112 -3.46 5.99 24.95
N GLY A 113 -2.14 5.90 25.00
CA GLY A 113 -1.35 4.71 24.72
C GLY A 113 -1.14 4.42 23.22
N ARG A 114 -1.44 5.35 22.32
CA ARG A 114 -1.06 5.31 20.91
C ARG A 114 -0.05 6.40 20.58
N TRP A 115 0.87 6.11 19.68
CA TRP A 115 1.90 7.05 19.26
C TRP A 115 1.51 7.71 17.94
N PHE A 116 1.25 9.01 17.99
CA PHE A 116 0.79 9.82 16.88
C PHE A 116 1.94 10.58 16.23
N GLY A 117 2.00 10.54 14.90
CA GLY A 117 2.95 11.26 14.07
C GLY A 117 2.92 10.77 12.63
N ARG A 118 3.28 11.61 11.67
CA ARG A 118 3.37 11.21 10.26
C ARG A 118 4.51 10.21 10.07
N GLY A 119 4.23 9.07 9.43
CA GLY A 119 5.17 7.96 9.29
C GLY A 119 5.25 7.05 10.51
N ALA A 120 4.45 7.29 11.58
CA ALA A 120 4.50 6.47 12.78
C ALA A 120 4.11 5.01 12.52
N ALA A 121 3.20 4.76 11.57
CA ALA A 121 2.84 3.43 11.08
C ALA A 121 3.48 3.17 9.72
N ASP A 122 3.32 4.09 8.81
CA ASP A 122 3.66 4.00 7.38
C ASP A 122 4.82 4.96 7.02
N CYS A 123 6.08 4.47 7.04
CA CYS A 123 6.51 3.10 7.33
C CYS A 123 7.60 3.06 8.42
N LYS A 124 7.88 4.18 9.13
CA LYS A 124 8.96 4.30 10.15
C LYS A 124 8.73 3.37 11.35
N GLY A 125 7.46 3.07 11.67
CA GLY A 125 7.12 2.05 12.68
C GLY A 125 7.66 0.67 12.34
N ASN A 126 7.65 0.28 11.07
CA ASN A 126 8.22 -0.97 10.59
C ASN A 126 9.76 -0.98 10.67
N ILE A 127 10.42 0.16 10.42
CA ILE A 127 11.88 0.29 10.65
C ILE A 127 12.21 -0.01 12.12
N VAL A 128 11.46 0.61 13.04
CA VAL A 128 11.66 0.43 14.49
C VAL A 128 11.31 -0.98 14.95
N MET A 129 10.33 -1.63 14.33
CA MET A 129 10.01 -3.04 14.53
C MET A 129 11.21 -3.94 14.19
N HIS A 130 11.80 -3.79 13.00
CA HIS A 130 13.01 -4.51 12.58
C HIS A 130 14.17 -4.29 13.56
N LEU A 131 14.47 -3.03 13.90
CA LEU A 131 15.54 -2.70 14.85
C LEU A 131 15.31 -3.34 16.22
N THR A 132 14.06 -3.36 16.69
CA THR A 132 13.69 -3.96 18.00
C THR A 132 13.86 -5.47 17.96
N ALA A 133 13.45 -6.15 16.89
CA ALA A 133 13.65 -7.58 16.71
C ALA A 133 15.14 -7.95 16.67
N LEU A 134 15.94 -7.24 15.90
CA LEU A 134 17.38 -7.49 15.76
C LEU A 134 18.14 -7.21 17.06
N ARG A 135 17.81 -6.13 17.79
CA ARG A 135 18.39 -5.86 19.12
C ARG A 135 18.06 -6.95 20.14
N ALA A 136 16.84 -7.48 20.10
CA ALA A 136 16.44 -8.55 21.01
C ALA A 136 17.17 -9.86 20.73
N LEU A 137 17.52 -10.12 19.47
CA LEU A 137 18.34 -11.27 19.05
C LEU A 137 19.83 -11.04 19.32
N GLY A 138 20.33 -9.82 19.20
CA GLY A 138 21.74 -9.47 19.36
C GLY A 138 22.63 -10.23 18.39
N ASP A 139 23.66 -10.90 18.89
CA ASP A 139 24.57 -11.70 18.07
C ASP A 139 23.96 -13.03 17.58
N ASP A 140 22.85 -13.47 18.18
CA ASP A 140 22.19 -14.75 17.95
C ASP A 140 21.20 -14.73 16.75
N VAL A 141 21.44 -13.90 15.74
CA VAL A 141 20.63 -13.92 14.50
C VAL A 141 20.98 -15.18 13.70
N PRO A 142 20.03 -16.12 13.52
CA PRO A 142 20.35 -17.47 13.01
C PRO A 142 20.28 -17.60 11.49
N VAL A 143 20.02 -16.51 10.76
CA VAL A 143 19.90 -16.46 9.30
C VAL A 143 20.81 -15.39 8.72
N GLY A 144 21.03 -15.44 7.40
CA GLY A 144 21.58 -14.29 6.67
C GLY A 144 20.53 -13.19 6.55
N LEU A 145 20.98 -11.94 6.51
CA LEU A 145 20.09 -10.81 6.26
C LEU A 145 20.55 -10.04 5.04
N LYS A 146 19.59 -9.55 4.28
CA LYS A 146 19.70 -8.46 3.32
C LYS A 146 18.80 -7.33 3.80
N LEU A 147 19.22 -6.09 3.61
CA LEU A 147 18.46 -4.90 3.96
C LEU A 147 18.24 -4.07 2.71
N VAL A 148 17.00 -3.66 2.50
CA VAL A 148 16.61 -2.66 1.50
C VAL A 148 15.58 -1.74 2.17
N VAL A 149 15.96 -0.48 2.43
CA VAL A 149 15.01 0.53 2.93
C VAL A 149 14.89 1.63 1.90
N GLU A 150 13.69 1.78 1.35
CA GLU A 150 13.39 2.67 0.24
C GLU A 150 13.17 4.12 0.68
N GLY A 151 13.39 5.07 -0.23
CA GLY A 151 13.22 6.50 0.06
C GLY A 151 12.28 7.23 -0.88
N SER A 152 11.50 6.51 -1.68
CA SER A 152 10.55 7.10 -2.64
C SER A 152 9.32 6.24 -2.90
N GLU A 153 8.97 5.33 -2.00
CA GLU A 153 7.78 4.47 -2.13
C GLU A 153 6.53 5.31 -2.30
N GLU A 154 6.35 6.30 -1.46
CA GLU A 154 5.18 7.17 -1.39
C GLU A 154 5.01 8.10 -2.62
N GLN A 155 6.04 8.22 -3.43
CA GLN A 155 5.97 8.94 -4.71
C GLN A 155 5.61 8.02 -5.88
N GLY A 156 5.76 6.70 -5.72
CA GLY A 156 5.50 5.72 -6.78
C GLY A 156 6.35 5.98 -8.04
N THR A 157 7.59 6.42 -7.86
CA THR A 157 8.49 6.79 -8.98
C THR A 157 9.14 5.59 -9.65
N GLY A 158 9.08 4.41 -9.02
CA GLY A 158 9.63 3.17 -9.55
C GLY A 158 11.14 3.04 -9.37
N GLY A 159 11.73 3.77 -8.43
CA GLY A 159 13.17 3.76 -8.18
C GLY A 159 13.70 2.35 -7.88
N LEU A 160 13.08 1.62 -6.96
CA LEU A 160 13.46 0.24 -6.65
C LEU A 160 13.03 -0.76 -7.72
N GLU A 161 11.93 -0.55 -8.41
CA GLU A 161 11.48 -1.42 -9.49
C GLU A 161 12.51 -1.50 -10.63
N GLU A 162 13.23 -0.41 -10.88
CA GLU A 162 14.32 -0.38 -11.86
C GLU A 162 15.67 -0.80 -11.25
N TYR A 163 15.88 -0.54 -9.96
CA TYR A 163 17.12 -0.84 -9.24
C TYR A 163 17.33 -2.35 -9.01
N VAL A 164 16.28 -3.08 -8.62
CA VAL A 164 16.36 -4.49 -8.20
C VAL A 164 16.74 -5.46 -9.33
N PRO A 165 16.14 -5.44 -10.54
CA PRO A 165 16.37 -6.47 -11.54
C PRO A 165 17.85 -6.66 -11.93
N PRO A 166 18.66 -5.62 -12.18
CA PRO A 166 20.06 -5.79 -12.52
C PRO A 166 20.93 -6.26 -11.33
N ARG A 167 20.43 -6.17 -10.10
CA ARG A 167 21.12 -6.55 -8.86
C ARG A 167 20.54 -7.78 -8.17
N ALA A 168 19.69 -8.53 -8.86
CA ALA A 168 19.02 -9.70 -8.29
C ALA A 168 19.99 -10.70 -7.63
N GLY A 169 21.20 -10.90 -8.20
CA GLY A 169 22.22 -11.76 -7.58
C GLY A 169 22.74 -11.26 -6.24
N GLU A 170 22.86 -9.93 -6.07
CA GLU A 170 23.34 -9.31 -4.83
C GLU A 170 22.28 -9.30 -3.74
N LEU A 171 21.02 -9.11 -4.14
CA LEU A 171 19.86 -9.01 -3.26
C LEU A 171 19.15 -10.36 -3.00
N HIS A 172 19.66 -11.45 -3.58
CA HIS A 172 19.05 -12.77 -3.45
C HIS A 172 18.82 -13.15 -1.99
N ALA A 173 17.60 -13.62 -1.70
CA ALA A 173 17.18 -14.15 -0.41
C ALA A 173 16.19 -15.30 -0.60
N ASP A 174 16.03 -16.15 0.42
CA ASP A 174 15.11 -17.30 0.41
C ASP A 174 13.68 -16.87 0.82
N ALA A 175 13.57 -15.80 1.60
CA ALA A 175 12.31 -15.14 1.95
C ALA A 175 12.50 -13.63 2.01
N LEU A 176 11.43 -12.88 1.68
CA LEU A 176 11.42 -11.43 1.73
C LEU A 176 10.30 -10.99 2.69
N LEU A 177 10.66 -10.25 3.73
CA LEU A 177 9.69 -9.57 4.60
C LEU A 177 9.46 -8.16 4.03
N ILE A 178 8.29 -7.96 3.44
CA ILE A 178 7.84 -6.67 2.94
C ILE A 178 6.98 -6.04 4.04
N CYS A 179 7.63 -5.19 4.84
CA CYS A 179 6.99 -4.58 6.00
C CYS A 179 6.45 -3.20 5.63
N ASP A 180 5.29 -3.23 4.99
CA ASP A 180 4.55 -2.08 4.45
C ASP A 180 3.04 -2.41 4.42
N THR A 181 2.61 -3.21 5.35
CA THR A 181 1.22 -3.62 5.58
C THR A 181 1.03 -3.92 7.07
N GLY A 182 -0.08 -4.54 7.45
CA GLY A 182 -0.26 -4.85 8.86
C GLY A 182 -1.43 -5.77 9.17
N ASN A 183 -1.84 -5.71 10.41
CA ASN A 183 -2.83 -6.59 10.98
C ASN A 183 -4.28 -6.14 10.67
N ALA A 184 -5.20 -7.10 10.62
CA ALA A 184 -6.64 -6.83 10.45
C ALA A 184 -7.21 -5.97 11.58
N ALA A 185 -6.61 -6.05 12.76
CA ALA A 185 -6.86 -5.25 13.95
C ALA A 185 -5.72 -5.45 14.93
N VAL A 186 -5.58 -4.55 15.88
CA VAL A 186 -4.66 -4.72 17.03
C VAL A 186 -4.85 -6.10 17.65
N GLY A 187 -3.78 -6.87 17.80
CA GLY A 187 -3.78 -8.20 18.39
C GLY A 187 -4.43 -9.30 17.54
N VAL A 188 -4.59 -9.10 16.23
CA VAL A 188 -5.08 -10.10 15.28
C VAL A 188 -3.98 -10.44 14.28
N PRO A 189 -3.24 -11.54 14.48
CA PRO A 189 -2.10 -11.90 13.62
C PRO A 189 -2.54 -12.07 12.17
N THR A 190 -1.93 -11.32 11.27
CA THR A 190 -2.36 -11.27 9.88
C THR A 190 -1.16 -11.20 8.93
N ALA A 191 -1.25 -11.90 7.81
CA ALA A 191 -0.40 -11.66 6.64
C ALA A 191 -1.25 -11.16 5.48
N THR A 192 -0.79 -10.13 4.80
CA THR A 192 -1.39 -9.68 3.55
C THR A 192 -0.95 -10.62 2.43
N THR A 193 -1.90 -11.25 1.76
CA THR A 193 -1.60 -12.28 0.73
C THR A 193 -2.00 -11.85 -0.67
N SER A 194 -2.64 -10.69 -0.81
CA SER A 194 -2.98 -10.16 -2.12
C SER A 194 -3.04 -8.64 -2.12
N LEU A 195 -2.56 -8.05 -3.20
CA LEU A 195 -2.67 -6.63 -3.50
C LEU A 195 -3.44 -6.48 -4.81
N ARG A 196 -4.35 -5.50 -4.87
CA ARG A 196 -5.02 -5.19 -6.13
C ARG A 196 -4.10 -4.39 -7.03
N GLY A 197 -4.12 -4.71 -8.32
CA GLY A 197 -3.58 -3.83 -9.34
C GLY A 197 -4.43 -2.56 -9.52
N VAL A 198 -3.92 -1.65 -10.31
CA VAL A 198 -4.62 -0.41 -10.66
C VAL A 198 -4.41 -0.09 -12.12
N VAL A 199 -5.48 0.23 -12.83
CA VAL A 199 -5.40 0.81 -14.17
C VAL A 199 -6.15 2.12 -14.21
N THR A 200 -5.66 3.08 -14.98
CA THR A 200 -6.24 4.40 -15.10
C THR A 200 -6.38 4.78 -16.56
N VAL A 201 -7.49 5.43 -16.88
CA VAL A 201 -7.76 5.99 -18.20
C VAL A 201 -8.36 7.39 -18.10
N VAL A 202 -8.16 8.20 -19.14
CA VAL A 202 -8.85 9.47 -19.32
C VAL A 202 -9.78 9.35 -20.52
N VAL A 203 -11.09 9.48 -20.29
CA VAL A 203 -12.09 9.50 -21.36
C VAL A 203 -12.46 10.94 -21.69
N THR A 204 -12.37 11.29 -22.98
CA THR A 204 -12.77 12.57 -23.53
C THR A 204 -13.92 12.38 -24.49
N VAL A 205 -15.00 13.12 -24.27
CA VAL A 205 -16.20 13.10 -25.13
C VAL A 205 -16.34 14.45 -25.82
N ARG A 206 -16.55 14.44 -27.14
CA ARG A 206 -16.75 15.62 -27.98
C ARG A 206 -18.05 15.49 -28.76
N ALA A 207 -18.93 16.47 -28.60
CA ALA A 207 -20.26 16.47 -29.22
C ALA A 207 -20.44 17.64 -30.23
N LEU A 208 -19.87 18.81 -29.93
CA LEU A 208 -20.02 20.04 -30.71
C LEU A 208 -18.66 20.64 -31.04
N LYS A 209 -18.61 21.60 -31.97
CA LYS A 209 -17.41 22.37 -32.33
C LYS A 209 -17.03 23.39 -31.25
N GLY A 210 -17.98 23.81 -30.43
CA GLY A 210 -17.86 24.76 -29.33
C GLY A 210 -19.15 24.81 -28.54
N ASP A 211 -19.11 25.39 -27.35
CA ASP A 211 -20.27 25.49 -26.47
C ASP A 211 -21.37 26.36 -27.12
N MET A 212 -22.61 25.95 -26.97
CA MET A 212 -23.75 26.58 -27.58
C MET A 212 -24.77 27.03 -26.53
N HIS A 213 -25.44 28.17 -26.77
CA HIS A 213 -26.46 28.70 -25.88
C HIS A 213 -27.59 27.63 -25.64
N SER A 214 -27.80 27.23 -24.40
CA SER A 214 -28.73 26.14 -24.06
C SER A 214 -30.18 26.44 -24.40
N GLY A 215 -30.62 27.69 -24.31
CA GLY A 215 -31.97 28.11 -24.67
C GLY A 215 -32.23 28.11 -26.18
N ALA A 216 -31.19 28.30 -27.00
CA ALA A 216 -31.31 28.33 -28.46
C ALA A 216 -31.10 26.97 -29.11
N PHE A 217 -30.24 26.12 -28.54
CA PHE A 217 -29.81 24.85 -29.13
C PHE A 217 -30.05 23.63 -28.23
N GLY A 218 -30.38 23.82 -26.95
CA GLY A 218 -30.67 22.73 -26.02
C GLY A 218 -31.88 21.91 -26.46
N GLY A 219 -31.89 20.62 -26.12
CA GLY A 219 -32.86 19.65 -26.58
C GLY A 219 -32.31 18.79 -27.72
N PRO A 220 -32.20 19.30 -28.96
CA PRO A 220 -31.66 18.48 -30.06
C PRO A 220 -30.12 18.45 -30.11
N ALA A 221 -29.40 19.48 -29.64
CA ALA A 221 -27.94 19.46 -29.62
C ALA A 221 -27.41 18.44 -28.59
N PRO A 222 -26.53 17.50 -29.00
CA PRO A 222 -25.98 16.51 -28.06
C PRO A 222 -25.07 17.22 -27.05
N ASP A 223 -25.30 16.93 -25.78
CA ASP A 223 -24.55 17.44 -24.63
C ASP A 223 -23.43 16.47 -24.29
N ALA A 224 -22.17 16.94 -24.38
CA ALA A 224 -21.01 16.10 -24.11
C ALA A 224 -20.95 15.62 -22.66
N LEU A 225 -21.36 16.46 -21.69
CA LEU A 225 -21.39 16.08 -20.28
C LEU A 225 -22.46 15.04 -20.00
N ALA A 226 -23.66 15.19 -20.56
CA ALA A 226 -24.72 14.19 -20.44
C ALA A 226 -24.34 12.86 -21.07
N ALA A 227 -23.61 12.88 -22.20
CA ALA A 227 -23.07 11.67 -22.81
C ALA A 227 -22.02 11.00 -21.89
N LEU A 228 -21.07 11.76 -21.33
CA LEU A 228 -20.08 11.27 -20.40
C LEU A 228 -20.72 10.66 -19.14
N ILE A 229 -21.71 11.31 -18.54
CA ILE A 229 -22.44 10.79 -17.38
C ILE A 229 -23.04 9.42 -17.68
N ARG A 230 -23.67 9.23 -18.85
CA ARG A 230 -24.23 7.93 -19.24
C ARG A 230 -23.14 6.86 -19.44
N MET A 231 -22.01 7.23 -19.99
CA MET A 231 -20.87 6.30 -20.13
C MET A 231 -20.32 5.89 -18.77
N LEU A 232 -20.18 6.82 -17.83
CA LEU A 232 -19.72 6.53 -16.47
C LEU A 232 -20.74 5.69 -15.67
N ASP A 233 -22.03 5.96 -15.84
CA ASP A 233 -23.11 5.19 -15.21
C ASP A 233 -23.13 3.73 -15.68
N SER A 234 -22.78 3.47 -16.95
CA SER A 234 -22.72 2.10 -17.50
C SER A 234 -21.67 1.20 -16.85
N LEU A 235 -20.66 1.80 -16.18
CA LEU A 235 -19.61 1.08 -15.44
C LEU A 235 -20.13 0.47 -14.11
N ARG A 236 -21.39 0.68 -13.76
CA ARG A 236 -22.01 0.16 -12.55
C ARG A 236 -23.32 -0.56 -12.86
N ASP A 237 -23.59 -1.59 -12.08
CA ASP A 237 -24.88 -2.26 -12.09
C ASP A 237 -25.93 -1.51 -11.23
N ALA A 238 -27.14 -2.04 -11.16
CA ALA A 238 -28.26 -1.43 -10.40
C ALA A 238 -27.98 -1.34 -8.88
N ASP A 239 -27.11 -2.19 -8.34
CA ASP A 239 -26.70 -2.17 -6.94
C ASP A 239 -25.43 -1.33 -6.71
N GLY A 240 -24.89 -0.73 -7.77
CA GLY A 240 -23.68 0.11 -7.73
C GLY A 240 -22.38 -0.68 -7.77
N GLY A 241 -22.45 -1.99 -8.00
CA GLY A 241 -21.27 -2.84 -8.23
C GLY A 241 -20.59 -2.50 -9.57
N THR A 242 -19.28 -2.76 -9.68
CA THR A 242 -18.55 -2.58 -10.95
C THR A 242 -19.08 -3.54 -12.00
N ARG A 243 -19.35 -3.01 -13.19
CA ARG A 243 -19.78 -3.75 -14.37
C ARG A 243 -19.01 -3.27 -15.58
N ILE A 244 -18.16 -4.13 -16.11
CA ILE A 244 -17.38 -3.87 -17.32
C ILE A 244 -17.48 -5.08 -18.22
N ASP A 245 -17.92 -4.89 -19.47
CA ASP A 245 -18.08 -5.98 -20.42
C ASP A 245 -16.72 -6.64 -20.69
N GLY A 246 -16.69 -7.98 -20.65
CA GLY A 246 -15.47 -8.75 -20.82
C GLY A 246 -14.60 -8.90 -19.57
N LEU A 247 -15.00 -8.32 -18.43
CA LEU A 247 -14.30 -8.45 -17.16
C LEU A 247 -15.14 -9.25 -16.15
N ASP A 248 -14.51 -10.22 -15.47
CA ASP A 248 -15.17 -10.93 -14.36
C ASP A 248 -15.31 -10.00 -13.13
N CYS A 249 -16.54 -9.71 -12.77
CA CYS A 249 -16.91 -8.88 -11.63
C CYS A 249 -17.56 -9.66 -10.48
N ALA A 250 -17.48 -11.02 -10.48
CA ALA A 250 -18.19 -11.89 -9.54
C ALA A 250 -17.28 -12.67 -8.58
N GLY A 251 -16.00 -12.35 -8.50
CA GLY A 251 -15.03 -13.04 -7.64
C GLY A 251 -15.45 -13.11 -6.16
N THR A 252 -14.96 -14.12 -5.45
CA THR A 252 -15.18 -14.33 -4.02
C THR A 252 -13.87 -14.40 -3.26
N TRP A 253 -13.84 -13.86 -2.04
CA TRP A 253 -12.69 -13.87 -1.16
C TRP A 253 -12.72 -15.09 -0.23
N SER A 254 -11.60 -15.80 -0.11
CA SER A 254 -11.48 -17.00 0.71
C SER A 254 -10.72 -16.81 2.03
N GLY A 255 -10.13 -15.62 2.27
CA GLY A 255 -9.42 -15.30 3.50
C GLY A 255 -10.33 -14.77 4.61
N ALA A 256 -9.75 -14.01 5.55
CA ALA A 256 -10.51 -13.38 6.62
C ALA A 256 -11.60 -12.47 6.07
N GLY A 257 -12.78 -12.52 6.69
CA GLY A 257 -13.88 -11.63 6.33
C GLY A 257 -13.64 -10.21 6.86
N TYR A 258 -14.34 -9.24 6.27
CA TYR A 258 -14.44 -7.90 6.82
C TYR A 258 -15.89 -7.66 7.25
N ASP A 259 -16.10 -7.49 8.55
CA ASP A 259 -17.43 -7.23 9.10
C ASP A 259 -18.01 -5.93 8.55
N GLU A 260 -19.29 -5.95 8.16
CA GLU A 260 -19.92 -4.78 7.51
C GLU A 260 -20.04 -3.58 8.45
N ALA A 261 -20.39 -3.79 9.73
CA ALA A 261 -20.54 -2.70 10.68
C ALA A 261 -19.16 -2.04 10.96
N ARG A 262 -18.13 -2.88 11.06
CA ARG A 262 -16.76 -2.41 11.18
C ARG A 262 -16.32 -1.64 9.96
N PHE A 263 -16.53 -2.16 8.74
CA PHE A 263 -16.18 -1.46 7.49
C PHE A 263 -16.87 -0.10 7.40
N ARG A 264 -18.16 -0.03 7.78
CA ARG A 264 -18.91 1.24 7.81
C ARG A 264 -18.28 2.27 8.75
N SER A 265 -17.80 1.81 9.90
CA SER A 265 -17.08 2.65 10.86
C SER A 265 -15.73 3.11 10.32
N ASP A 266 -14.93 2.18 9.81
CA ASP A 266 -13.57 2.45 9.31
C ASP A 266 -13.59 3.37 8.08
N ALA A 267 -14.57 3.19 7.19
CA ALA A 267 -14.77 4.02 5.98
C ALA A 267 -15.58 5.31 6.22
N GLY A 268 -16.06 5.58 7.44
CA GLY A 268 -16.87 6.75 7.75
C GLY A 268 -18.17 6.83 6.97
N VAL A 269 -18.83 5.70 6.69
CA VAL A 269 -20.08 5.66 5.92
C VAL A 269 -21.23 6.28 6.73
N LEU A 270 -21.88 7.29 6.17
CA LEU A 270 -22.96 8.01 6.82
C LEU A 270 -24.17 7.09 7.11
N ASP A 271 -24.90 7.42 8.18
CA ASP A 271 -26.13 6.69 8.56
C ASP A 271 -27.15 6.69 7.41
N GLY A 272 -27.74 5.52 7.17
CA GLY A 272 -28.76 5.33 6.14
C GLY A 272 -28.20 5.14 4.72
N VAL A 273 -26.89 5.38 4.48
CA VAL A 273 -26.27 5.11 3.18
C VAL A 273 -25.98 3.60 3.08
N ARG A 274 -26.42 2.97 2.00
CA ARG A 274 -26.12 1.54 1.72
C ARG A 274 -24.75 1.38 1.09
N LEU A 275 -24.08 0.28 1.41
CA LEU A 275 -22.86 -0.11 0.67
C LEU A 275 -23.26 -0.56 -0.74
N THR A 276 -22.41 -0.26 -1.71
CA THR A 276 -22.63 -0.59 -3.12
C THR A 276 -22.19 -2.02 -3.46
N GLY A 277 -22.84 -2.62 -4.45
CA GLY A 277 -22.56 -3.98 -4.93
C GLY A 277 -23.13 -5.08 -4.04
N SER A 278 -22.97 -6.32 -4.48
CA SER A 278 -23.50 -7.54 -3.82
C SER A 278 -22.36 -8.37 -3.19
N GLY A 279 -22.70 -9.37 -2.37
CA GLY A 279 -21.72 -10.23 -1.69
C GLY A 279 -21.14 -9.61 -0.42
N THR A 280 -20.12 -10.23 0.16
CA THR A 280 -19.46 -9.73 1.37
C THR A 280 -18.64 -8.47 1.10
N VAL A 281 -18.28 -7.72 2.16
CA VAL A 281 -17.34 -6.59 2.04
C VAL A 281 -16.00 -7.07 1.47
N ALA A 282 -15.51 -8.19 1.95
CA ALA A 282 -14.25 -8.79 1.50
C ALA A 282 -14.26 -9.17 0.01
N ASP A 283 -15.38 -9.71 -0.52
CA ASP A 283 -15.52 -9.98 -1.95
C ASP A 283 -15.36 -8.70 -2.77
N ARG A 284 -16.13 -7.66 -2.38
CA ARG A 284 -16.15 -6.37 -3.08
C ARG A 284 -14.82 -5.63 -3.00
N LEU A 285 -14.11 -5.79 -1.88
CA LEU A 285 -12.89 -5.06 -1.60
C LEU A 285 -11.65 -5.72 -2.18
N TRP A 286 -11.56 -7.07 -2.17
CA TRP A 286 -10.30 -7.78 -2.48
C TRP A 286 -10.39 -8.75 -3.65
N ALA A 287 -11.58 -9.27 -3.96
CA ALA A 287 -11.74 -10.31 -5.00
C ALA A 287 -12.40 -9.82 -6.29
N ARG A 288 -12.88 -8.58 -6.33
CA ARG A 288 -13.59 -8.02 -7.48
C ARG A 288 -12.94 -6.72 -7.97
N PRO A 289 -13.07 -6.39 -9.25
CA PRO A 289 -12.69 -5.08 -9.75
C PRO A 289 -13.58 -4.01 -9.12
N ALA A 290 -12.96 -2.82 -8.89
CA ALA A 290 -13.67 -1.68 -8.31
C ALA A 290 -13.35 -0.41 -9.09
N VAL A 291 -14.35 0.14 -9.78
CA VAL A 291 -14.24 1.37 -10.55
C VAL A 291 -14.50 2.59 -9.68
N THR A 292 -13.67 3.62 -9.86
CA THR A 292 -13.83 4.93 -9.23
C THR A 292 -13.59 6.04 -10.25
N VAL A 293 -14.45 7.04 -10.27
CA VAL A 293 -14.23 8.28 -11.04
C VAL A 293 -13.39 9.21 -10.17
N LEU A 294 -12.16 9.48 -10.60
CA LEU A 294 -11.21 10.31 -9.83
C LEU A 294 -11.40 11.81 -10.06
N GLY A 295 -11.93 12.16 -11.21
CA GLY A 295 -12.19 13.56 -11.55
C GLY A 295 -13.02 13.70 -12.82
N ILE A 296 -13.73 14.81 -12.91
CA ILE A 296 -14.51 15.20 -14.10
C ILE A 296 -14.23 16.67 -14.41
N ASP A 297 -13.81 16.95 -15.64
CA ASP A 297 -13.74 18.30 -16.17
C ASP A 297 -15.13 18.69 -16.66
N CYS A 298 -15.80 19.55 -15.90
CA CYS A 298 -17.08 20.13 -16.24
C CYS A 298 -17.16 21.57 -15.71
N PRO A 299 -18.08 22.41 -16.21
CA PRO A 299 -18.25 23.76 -15.69
C PRO A 299 -18.56 23.73 -14.19
N PRO A 300 -17.94 24.61 -13.38
CA PRO A 300 -18.24 24.71 -11.95
C PRO A 300 -19.69 25.22 -11.75
N VAL A 301 -20.34 24.83 -10.66
CA VAL A 301 -21.71 25.27 -10.35
C VAL A 301 -21.77 26.81 -10.26
N VAL A 302 -20.83 27.40 -9.51
CA VAL A 302 -20.72 28.86 -9.40
C VAL A 302 -20.00 29.42 -10.62
N GLY A 303 -20.66 30.32 -11.36
CA GLY A 303 -20.12 30.89 -12.59
C GLY A 303 -20.43 30.08 -13.86
N SER A 304 -21.24 29.01 -13.78
CA SER A 304 -21.68 28.27 -14.96
C SER A 304 -22.51 29.16 -15.90
N ALA A 305 -22.31 28.99 -17.21
CA ALA A 305 -23.09 29.65 -18.25
C ALA A 305 -24.30 28.78 -18.65
N ALA A 306 -25.35 29.43 -19.22
CA ALA A 306 -26.47 28.72 -19.83
C ALA A 306 -26.07 28.13 -21.19
N ALA A 307 -25.17 27.14 -21.20
CA ALA A 307 -24.58 26.53 -22.39
C ALA A 307 -24.76 25.02 -22.42
N VAL A 308 -24.78 24.45 -23.63
CA VAL A 308 -24.59 23.02 -23.89
C VAL A 308 -23.09 22.79 -24.11
N PRO A 309 -22.40 22.04 -23.24
CA PRO A 309 -20.96 21.87 -23.33
C PRO A 309 -20.57 21.01 -24.54
N ALA A 310 -19.55 21.47 -25.27
CA ALA A 310 -19.04 20.80 -26.46
C ALA A 310 -18.13 19.62 -26.13
N VAL A 311 -17.45 19.67 -24.98
CA VAL A 311 -16.44 18.69 -24.52
C VAL A 311 -16.64 18.42 -23.05
N ALA A 312 -16.46 17.16 -22.64
CA ALA A 312 -16.36 16.75 -21.24
C ALA A 312 -15.30 15.64 -21.10
N ARG A 313 -14.63 15.57 -19.95
CA ARG A 313 -13.57 14.59 -19.68
C ARG A 313 -13.75 14.00 -18.30
N ALA A 314 -13.35 12.73 -18.14
CA ALA A 314 -13.23 12.12 -16.83
C ALA A 314 -11.98 11.26 -16.74
N ARG A 315 -11.38 11.22 -15.56
CA ARG A 315 -10.34 10.28 -15.17
C ARG A 315 -10.97 9.14 -14.39
N VAL A 316 -10.80 7.92 -14.86
CA VAL A 316 -11.39 6.71 -14.31
C VAL A 316 -10.29 5.77 -13.85
N SER A 317 -10.37 5.32 -12.60
CA SER A 317 -9.50 4.31 -12.02
C SER A 317 -10.28 3.00 -11.85
N LEU A 318 -9.64 1.88 -12.19
CA LEU A 318 -10.16 0.55 -11.95
C LEU A 318 -9.14 -0.24 -11.13
N ARG A 319 -9.52 -0.64 -9.93
CA ARG A 319 -8.76 -1.60 -9.13
C ARG A 319 -9.01 -3.01 -9.67
N VAL A 320 -7.94 -3.78 -9.84
CA VAL A 320 -7.95 -5.08 -10.50
C VAL A 320 -7.57 -6.16 -9.48
N PRO A 321 -8.41 -7.19 -9.26
CA PRO A 321 -8.11 -8.24 -8.29
C PRO A 321 -7.02 -9.19 -8.80
N PRO A 322 -6.31 -9.92 -7.89
CA PRO A 322 -5.39 -10.98 -8.28
C PRO A 322 -6.02 -12.03 -9.20
N GLY A 323 -5.23 -12.47 -10.18
CA GLY A 323 -5.68 -13.41 -11.20
C GLY A 323 -6.24 -12.75 -12.46
N THR A 324 -6.36 -11.43 -12.49
CA THR A 324 -6.76 -10.65 -13.66
C THR A 324 -5.55 -9.89 -14.20
N ASP A 325 -5.28 -10.02 -15.50
CA ASP A 325 -4.24 -9.23 -16.16
C ASP A 325 -4.63 -7.75 -16.21
N ALA A 326 -3.76 -6.87 -15.74
CA ALA A 326 -4.06 -5.44 -15.63
C ALA A 326 -4.25 -4.78 -17.00
N ARG A 327 -3.44 -5.15 -18.01
CA ARG A 327 -3.58 -4.59 -19.36
C ARG A 327 -4.85 -5.07 -20.03
N ALA A 328 -5.19 -6.35 -19.89
CA ALA A 328 -6.46 -6.88 -20.38
C ALA A 328 -7.66 -6.21 -19.69
N ALA A 329 -7.58 -5.92 -18.40
CA ALA A 329 -8.61 -5.17 -17.68
C ALA A 329 -8.73 -3.71 -18.17
N GLN A 330 -7.60 -3.05 -18.48
CA GLN A 330 -7.59 -1.73 -19.07
C GLN A 330 -8.21 -1.74 -20.49
N ASP A 331 -7.89 -2.74 -21.31
CA ASP A 331 -8.47 -2.89 -22.64
C ASP A 331 -9.98 -3.12 -22.57
N ALA A 332 -10.46 -3.94 -21.63
CA ALA A 332 -11.88 -4.15 -21.38
C ALA A 332 -12.59 -2.84 -20.95
N LEU A 333 -11.98 -2.06 -20.07
CA LEU A 333 -12.50 -0.76 -19.64
C LEU A 333 -12.59 0.23 -20.82
N VAL A 334 -11.56 0.30 -21.66
CA VAL A 334 -11.54 1.15 -22.86
C VAL A 334 -12.65 0.73 -23.82
N ALA A 335 -12.72 -0.56 -24.17
CA ALA A 335 -13.74 -1.09 -25.07
C ALA A 335 -15.17 -0.86 -24.55
N HIS A 336 -15.40 -1.04 -23.26
CA HIS A 336 -16.69 -0.77 -22.63
C HIS A 336 -17.08 0.70 -22.75
N LEU A 337 -16.18 1.63 -22.42
CA LEU A 337 -16.43 3.08 -22.53
C LEU A 337 -16.73 3.49 -23.97
N GLU A 338 -15.96 3.00 -24.94
CA GLU A 338 -16.20 3.28 -26.37
C GLU A 338 -17.55 2.74 -26.84
N ALA A 339 -17.92 1.52 -26.44
CA ALA A 339 -19.21 0.91 -26.79
C ALA A 339 -20.42 1.60 -26.12
N ALA A 340 -20.22 2.17 -24.91
CA ALA A 340 -21.25 2.87 -24.17
C ALA A 340 -21.50 4.30 -24.67
N ALA A 341 -20.72 4.81 -25.62
CA ALA A 341 -20.86 6.18 -26.14
C ALA A 341 -22.22 6.39 -26.83
N PRO A 342 -23.08 7.25 -26.29
CA PRO A 342 -24.41 7.46 -26.84
C PRO A 342 -24.39 8.46 -28.02
N TRP A 343 -25.43 8.46 -28.84
CA TRP A 343 -25.73 9.50 -29.85
C TRP A 343 -24.64 9.74 -30.89
N GLY A 344 -23.68 8.83 -31.06
CA GLY A 344 -22.59 8.97 -32.00
C GLY A 344 -21.61 10.10 -31.66
N VAL A 345 -21.48 10.49 -30.39
CA VAL A 345 -20.44 11.42 -29.94
C VAL A 345 -19.05 10.87 -30.24
N ARG A 346 -18.08 11.76 -30.44
CA ARG A 346 -16.69 11.35 -30.59
C ARG A 346 -16.08 11.07 -29.22
N THR A 347 -15.56 9.87 -29.05
CA THR A 347 -14.93 9.43 -27.80
C THR A 347 -13.46 9.13 -28.07
N GLU A 348 -12.60 9.57 -27.16
CA GLU A 348 -11.19 9.24 -27.10
C GLU A 348 -10.88 8.75 -25.70
N VAL A 349 -10.22 7.61 -25.59
CA VAL A 349 -9.84 7.04 -24.27
C VAL A 349 -8.32 6.87 -24.26
N GLU A 350 -7.66 7.73 -23.49
CA GLU A 350 -6.22 7.68 -23.25
C GLU A 350 -5.92 6.71 -22.11
N ARG A 351 -4.99 5.78 -22.35
CA ARG A 351 -4.46 4.89 -21.31
C ARG A 351 -3.37 5.60 -20.54
N GLU A 352 -3.47 5.61 -19.22
CA GLU A 352 -2.41 6.14 -18.35
C GLU A 352 -1.63 4.98 -17.71
N SER A 353 -1.81 4.73 -16.41
CA SER A 353 -1.09 3.69 -15.68
C SER A 353 -1.75 2.31 -15.77
N ALA A 354 -0.94 1.26 -15.69
CA ALA A 354 -1.38 -0.12 -15.53
C ALA A 354 -0.40 -0.87 -14.63
N GLY A 355 -0.76 -1.00 -13.34
CA GLY A 355 -0.03 -1.77 -12.34
C GLY A 355 -0.70 -3.12 -12.10
N SER A 356 0.07 -4.20 -12.17
CA SER A 356 -0.42 -5.56 -11.98
C SER A 356 -0.80 -5.85 -10.53
N PRO A 357 -1.84 -6.68 -10.29
CA PRO A 357 -2.12 -7.20 -8.97
C PRO A 357 -1.04 -8.21 -8.55
N PHE A 358 -0.95 -8.44 -7.24
CA PHE A 358 -0.02 -9.42 -6.67
C PHE A 358 -0.80 -10.44 -5.82
N ARG A 359 -0.32 -11.69 -5.80
CA ARG A 359 -0.76 -12.74 -4.87
C ARG A 359 0.44 -13.53 -4.40
N ALA A 360 0.61 -13.63 -3.08
CA ALA A 360 1.64 -14.45 -2.46
C ALA A 360 1.30 -15.95 -2.56
N ASP A 361 2.32 -16.78 -2.77
CA ASP A 361 2.23 -18.22 -2.49
C ASP A 361 2.49 -18.44 -0.99
N THR A 362 1.49 -18.99 -0.31
CA THR A 362 1.51 -19.19 1.15
C THR A 362 1.84 -20.62 1.55
N GLY A 363 2.21 -21.48 0.59
CA GLY A 363 2.42 -22.92 0.83
C GLY A 363 3.82 -23.31 1.30
N GLY A 364 4.75 -22.36 1.37
CA GLY A 364 6.15 -22.65 1.63
C GLY A 364 6.58 -22.61 3.10
N PRO A 365 7.86 -22.94 3.36
CA PRO A 365 8.42 -23.02 4.71
C PRO A 365 8.48 -21.67 5.44
N ALA A 366 8.61 -20.54 4.73
CA ALA A 366 8.64 -19.24 5.38
C ALA A 366 7.26 -18.87 5.95
N TYR A 367 6.16 -19.10 5.21
CA TYR A 367 4.82 -18.91 5.74
C TYR A 367 4.51 -19.85 6.91
N ALA A 368 5.00 -21.11 6.88
CA ALA A 368 4.86 -22.04 7.99
C ALA A 368 5.61 -21.54 9.25
N ALA A 369 6.82 -20.99 9.07
CA ALA A 369 7.59 -20.39 10.16
C ALA A 369 6.90 -19.14 10.74
N LEU A 370 6.31 -18.31 9.87
CA LEU A 370 5.56 -17.11 10.28
C LEU A 370 4.29 -17.48 11.07
N ASP A 371 3.47 -18.43 10.58
CA ASP A 371 2.27 -18.87 11.29
C ASP A 371 2.62 -19.42 12.69
N ARG A 372 3.72 -20.15 12.79
CA ARG A 372 4.22 -20.63 14.08
C ARG A 372 4.60 -19.48 15.01
N ALA A 373 5.36 -18.48 14.51
CA ALA A 373 5.75 -17.33 15.29
C ALA A 373 4.53 -16.52 15.76
N MET A 374 3.58 -16.27 14.87
CA MET A 374 2.34 -15.57 15.19
C MET A 374 1.49 -16.31 16.24
N ARG A 375 1.39 -17.63 16.15
CA ARG A 375 0.70 -18.44 17.17
C ARG A 375 1.38 -18.35 18.53
N GLU A 376 2.71 -18.34 18.58
CA GLU A 376 3.45 -18.21 19.83
C GLU A 376 3.26 -16.85 20.50
N VAL A 377 3.19 -15.76 19.72
CA VAL A 377 3.04 -14.39 20.23
C VAL A 377 1.58 -14.05 20.55
N TYR A 378 0.66 -14.31 19.63
CA TYR A 378 -0.74 -13.89 19.75
C TYR A 378 -1.66 -14.96 20.35
N GLY A 379 -1.20 -16.21 20.48
CA GLY A 379 -2.03 -17.34 20.92
C GLY A 379 -3.15 -17.70 19.93
N LYS A 380 -3.07 -17.25 18.70
CA LYS A 380 -4.09 -17.42 17.64
C LYS A 380 -3.40 -17.80 16.32
N PRO A 381 -4.09 -18.53 15.42
CA PRO A 381 -3.57 -18.80 14.10
C PRO A 381 -3.50 -17.50 13.28
N MET A 382 -2.53 -17.44 12.38
CA MET A 382 -2.42 -16.38 11.38
C MET A 382 -3.66 -16.36 10.48
N THR A 383 -4.12 -15.16 10.14
CA THR A 383 -5.19 -14.93 9.18
C THR A 383 -4.64 -14.29 7.92
N PHE A 384 -5.37 -14.40 6.80
CA PHE A 384 -4.99 -13.83 5.52
C PHE A 384 -5.92 -12.68 5.12
N LEU A 385 -5.33 -11.55 4.75
CA LEU A 385 -6.05 -10.41 4.21
C LEU A 385 -5.64 -10.13 2.75
N GLY A 386 -6.55 -9.45 2.04
CA GLY A 386 -6.22 -8.70 0.86
C GLY A 386 -6.04 -7.22 1.20
N GLN A 387 -5.26 -6.51 0.40
CA GLN A 387 -5.19 -5.05 0.45
C GLN A 387 -5.70 -4.42 -0.84
N GLY A 388 -6.33 -3.25 -0.69
CA GLY A 388 -6.85 -2.47 -1.81
C GLY A 388 -5.77 -1.65 -2.53
N GLY A 389 -4.63 -1.39 -1.87
CA GLY A 389 -3.45 -0.75 -2.44
C GLY A 389 -2.67 -1.68 -3.36
N SER A 390 -1.75 -1.12 -4.12
CA SER A 390 -0.77 -1.88 -4.88
C SER A 390 0.62 -1.46 -4.43
N ILE A 391 1.50 -2.43 -4.22
CA ILE A 391 2.92 -2.24 -4.02
C ILE A 391 3.60 -2.83 -5.26
N PRO A 392 3.89 -2.02 -6.30
CA PRO A 392 4.40 -2.52 -7.58
C PRO A 392 5.69 -3.33 -7.44
N LEU A 393 6.52 -2.96 -6.47
CA LEU A 393 7.76 -3.64 -6.12
C LEU A 393 7.55 -5.14 -5.83
N CYS A 394 6.41 -5.56 -5.26
CA CYS A 394 6.12 -6.98 -5.00
C CYS A 394 6.16 -7.84 -6.27
N ASN A 395 5.65 -7.31 -7.40
CA ASN A 395 5.71 -8.03 -8.69
C ASN A 395 7.12 -8.10 -9.25
N VAL A 396 7.92 -7.05 -9.06
CA VAL A 396 9.33 -7.01 -9.46
C VAL A 396 10.14 -8.02 -8.65
N LEU A 397 9.96 -8.03 -7.32
CA LEU A 397 10.62 -8.97 -6.43
C LEU A 397 10.23 -10.43 -6.72
N ALA A 398 8.94 -10.70 -6.95
CA ALA A 398 8.48 -12.04 -7.33
C ALA A 398 9.06 -12.52 -8.67
N THR A 399 9.30 -11.59 -9.61
CA THR A 399 9.95 -11.90 -10.88
C THR A 399 11.46 -12.10 -10.73
N ALA A 400 12.11 -11.27 -9.93
CA ALA A 400 13.56 -11.31 -9.70
C ALA A 400 13.95 -12.52 -8.82
N PHE A 401 13.08 -12.96 -7.92
CA PHE A 401 13.33 -14.04 -6.95
C PHE A 401 12.20 -15.09 -6.97
N PRO A 402 12.04 -15.84 -8.08
CA PRO A 402 10.90 -16.75 -8.27
C PRO A 402 10.83 -17.91 -7.27
N GLU A 403 11.95 -18.25 -6.61
CA GLU A 403 12.03 -19.31 -5.59
C GLU A 403 11.84 -18.77 -4.16
N ALA A 404 11.81 -17.45 -3.98
CA ALA A 404 11.68 -16.83 -2.66
C ALA A 404 10.21 -16.64 -2.28
N GLU A 405 9.92 -16.79 -0.98
CA GLU A 405 8.59 -16.48 -0.45
C GLU A 405 8.48 -15.00 -0.07
N LEU A 406 7.54 -14.28 -0.67
CA LEU A 406 7.24 -12.89 -0.32
C LEU A 406 6.18 -12.86 0.78
N ILE A 407 6.52 -12.28 1.92
CA ILE A 407 5.67 -12.14 3.09
C ILE A 407 5.39 -10.65 3.30
N LEU A 408 4.12 -10.26 3.22
CA LEU A 408 3.69 -8.90 3.51
C LEU A 408 3.10 -8.87 4.92
N MET A 409 3.72 -8.10 5.79
CA MET A 409 3.33 -7.93 7.19
C MET A 409 3.78 -6.55 7.69
N GLY A 410 3.47 -6.21 8.93
CA GLY A 410 3.96 -4.96 9.54
C GLY A 410 3.11 -4.54 10.72
N VAL A 411 3.26 -3.29 11.13
CA VAL A 411 2.67 -2.73 12.35
C VAL A 411 1.38 -1.95 12.12
N GLU A 412 0.96 -1.81 10.86
CA GLU A 412 -0.25 -1.08 10.51
C GLU A 412 -1.51 -1.82 10.96
N GLU A 413 -2.59 -1.07 11.13
CA GLU A 413 -3.93 -1.60 11.34
C GLU A 413 -4.96 -0.49 10.99
N PRO A 414 -6.25 -0.79 10.82
CA PRO A 414 -7.20 0.18 10.28
C PRO A 414 -7.35 1.50 11.04
N ARG A 415 -6.96 1.57 12.31
CA ARG A 415 -6.99 2.80 13.11
C ARG A 415 -5.73 3.66 12.98
N CYS A 416 -4.72 3.18 12.26
CA CYS A 416 -3.49 3.93 12.03
C CYS A 416 -3.73 5.20 11.23
N LEU A 417 -4.78 5.27 10.42
CA LEU A 417 -5.12 6.41 9.57
C LEU A 417 -3.96 6.82 8.65
N ILE A 418 -3.25 5.83 8.07
CA ILE A 418 -2.18 6.11 7.12
C ILE A 418 -2.67 7.05 6.01
N HIS A 419 -1.80 7.93 5.52
CA HIS A 419 -2.09 8.97 4.53
C HIS A 419 -3.13 10.04 4.97
N ALA A 420 -3.61 10.00 6.22
CA ALA A 420 -4.56 10.98 6.74
C ALA A 420 -3.96 11.78 7.93
N PRO A 421 -4.55 12.92 8.32
CA PRO A 421 -4.20 13.58 9.56
C PRO A 421 -4.45 12.69 10.79
N ASN A 422 -3.62 12.85 11.81
CA ASN A 422 -3.61 12.03 13.01
C ASN A 422 -3.21 10.57 12.79
N GLU A 423 -2.36 10.29 11.80
CA GLU A 423 -1.70 8.99 11.69
C GLU A 423 -1.08 8.58 13.02
N SER A 424 -1.18 7.30 13.37
CA SER A 424 -0.70 6.76 14.61
C SER A 424 -0.39 5.28 14.53
N VAL A 425 0.47 4.78 15.41
CA VAL A 425 0.73 3.36 15.59
C VAL A 425 0.38 2.90 17.01
N ASP A 426 -0.09 1.67 17.16
CA ASP A 426 -0.21 1.04 18.46
C ASP A 426 1.16 0.48 18.89
N PRO A 427 1.77 0.91 20.00
CA PRO A 427 3.06 0.39 20.41
C PRO A 427 3.06 -1.10 20.74
N GLY A 428 1.89 -1.67 21.03
CA GLY A 428 1.71 -3.12 21.18
C GLY A 428 1.97 -3.85 19.86
N GLU A 429 1.56 -3.30 18.72
CA GLU A 429 1.83 -3.88 17.41
C GLU A 429 3.33 -3.86 17.08
N ILE A 430 4.05 -2.76 17.37
CA ILE A 430 5.52 -2.73 17.22
C ILE A 430 6.16 -3.81 18.07
N ARG A 431 5.76 -3.93 19.35
CA ARG A 431 6.28 -4.94 20.28
C ARG A 431 6.02 -6.37 19.79
N ASP A 432 4.76 -6.65 19.46
CA ASP A 432 4.32 -8.00 19.14
C ASP A 432 4.84 -8.46 17.77
N MET A 433 4.85 -7.55 16.78
CA MET A 433 5.41 -7.85 15.46
C MET A 433 6.95 -7.96 15.48
N ALA A 434 7.66 -7.18 16.30
CA ALA A 434 9.09 -7.40 16.54
C ALA A 434 9.36 -8.77 17.17
N HIS A 435 8.48 -9.23 18.06
CA HIS A 435 8.57 -10.57 18.64
C HIS A 435 8.28 -11.66 17.59
N VAL A 436 7.26 -11.46 16.76
CA VAL A 436 6.96 -12.34 15.61
C VAL A 436 8.16 -12.44 14.67
N GLU A 437 8.76 -11.32 14.29
CA GLU A 437 9.92 -11.30 13.40
C GLU A 437 11.10 -12.06 14.01
N ALA A 438 11.45 -11.80 15.27
CA ALA A 438 12.55 -12.49 15.95
C ALA A 438 12.32 -14.01 16.04
N LEU A 439 11.09 -14.46 16.31
CA LEU A 439 10.74 -15.87 16.30
C LEU A 439 10.70 -16.45 14.88
N PHE A 440 10.19 -15.71 13.91
CA PHE A 440 10.20 -16.10 12.50
C PHE A 440 11.62 -16.42 12.02
N LEU A 441 12.58 -15.52 12.26
CA LEU A 441 13.98 -15.74 11.90
C LEU A 441 14.55 -17.01 12.54
N ARG A 442 14.20 -17.30 13.82
CA ARG A 442 14.60 -18.54 14.50
C ARG A 442 13.94 -19.78 13.91
N HIS A 443 12.65 -19.72 13.58
CA HIS A 443 11.93 -20.86 13.02
C HIS A 443 12.36 -21.14 11.59
N PHE A 444 12.53 -20.09 10.78
CA PHE A 444 12.94 -20.22 9.39
C PHE A 444 14.35 -20.79 9.24
N ALA A 445 15.27 -20.44 10.14
CA ALA A 445 16.61 -21.05 10.17
C ALA A 445 16.60 -22.58 10.29
N ASN A 446 15.54 -23.17 10.82
CA ASN A 446 15.43 -24.61 11.06
C ASN A 446 14.59 -25.33 9.98
N THR A 447 14.27 -24.70 8.88
CA THR A 447 13.44 -25.28 7.80
C THR A 447 14.28 -26.01 6.72
N ARG A 448 15.61 -25.94 6.81
CA ARG A 448 16.57 -26.62 5.92
C ARG A 448 17.33 -27.72 6.65
#